data_db0b05405a08fa7beb845a0359c4d9c1
#
_entry.id   db0b05405a08fa7beb845a0359c4d9c1
#
_cell.length_a   1.000
_cell.length_b   1.000
_cell.length_c   1.000
_cell.angle_alpha   90.00
_cell.angle_beta   90.00
_cell.angle_gamma   90.00
#
_symmetry.space_group_name_H-M   'P 1'
#
loop_
_entity.id
_entity.type
_entity.pdbx_description
1 polymer ?
#
loop_
_entity_poly.entity_id
_entity_poly.type
_entity_poly.pdbx_seq_one_letter_code
_entity_poly.pdbx_strand_id
1 'polypeptide(L)'
;MSRKPTPARSQRYTVPVASQKMLRDICGPAHANLQLLEQAFADDGVRVDSQAQGGEIIVTGEGDGARLAADSLQTFARRIANGAEPTPTELEAAIRLTVSPAATTGTGEVIHGLRKPVMAQTPGQRAYLDKLRQDDLGLVFGVGPAGTGKTYLAVAIGAAELKAGKRDRLIVARPAVEAGEKLGFLPGALEEKVDPYMLPIWDALNECLGAQEVDRRKERREIEVAPLAFMRGRTLKNAFVIIDEAQNATVPQMKMVLTRLGRGSRMVVTGDPSQTDLPPNAKSGLGHAMSILKGVEGVAIEQLTRADVVRHELVGRIIDAYDKDAKGASRK
;
A
#
# COMPACT_ATOMS: atom_id res chain seq x y z
N MET A 1 -26.94 38.32 -25.38
CA MET A 1 -25.56 38.80 -25.20
C MET A 1 -24.84 37.80 -24.33
N SER A 2 -24.09 36.88 -24.93
CA SER A 2 -23.30 35.86 -24.23
C SER A 2 -22.03 36.53 -23.67
N ARG A 3 -21.87 36.53 -22.34
CA ARG A 3 -20.63 37.01 -21.72
C ARG A 3 -19.52 36.00 -22.07
N LYS A 4 -18.52 36.42 -22.81
CA LYS A 4 -17.26 35.68 -22.97
C LYS A 4 -16.68 35.42 -21.57
N PRO A 5 -16.24 34.18 -21.26
CA PRO A 5 -15.54 33.93 -20.02
C PRO A 5 -14.29 34.83 -19.95
N THR A 6 -14.10 35.47 -18.83
CA THR A 6 -12.87 36.24 -18.55
C THR A 6 -11.70 35.26 -18.58
N PRO A 7 -10.59 35.53 -19.28
CA PRO A 7 -9.43 34.63 -19.30
C PRO A 7 -8.93 34.46 -17.87
N ALA A 8 -8.76 33.22 -17.46
CA ALA A 8 -8.18 32.88 -16.16
C ALA A 8 -6.79 33.50 -16.06
N ARG A 9 -6.50 34.23 -14.99
CA ARG A 9 -5.19 34.84 -14.77
C ARG A 9 -4.15 33.73 -14.60
N SER A 10 -3.11 33.71 -15.43
CA SER A 10 -1.94 32.87 -15.25
C SER A 10 -1.31 33.16 -13.87
N GLN A 11 -1.13 32.14 -13.09
CA GLN A 11 -0.50 32.20 -11.77
C GLN A 11 0.92 31.66 -11.87
N ARG A 12 1.82 32.16 -11.01
CA ARG A 12 3.23 31.75 -10.95
C ARG A 12 3.57 31.35 -9.55
N TYR A 13 4.15 30.13 -9.41
CA TYR A 13 4.64 29.58 -8.17
C TYR A 13 6.12 29.25 -8.29
N THR A 14 6.85 29.41 -7.20
CA THR A 14 8.29 29.11 -7.11
C THR A 14 8.49 27.95 -6.17
N VAL A 15 9.20 26.93 -6.64
CA VAL A 15 9.59 25.76 -5.87
C VAL A 15 11.09 25.84 -5.59
N PRO A 16 11.49 26.11 -4.33
CA PRO A 16 12.91 26.16 -3.97
C PRO A 16 13.52 24.76 -4.01
N VAL A 17 14.74 24.65 -4.52
CA VAL A 17 15.47 23.41 -4.65
C VAL A 17 16.75 23.47 -3.83
N ALA A 18 16.96 22.51 -2.92
CA ALA A 18 18.03 22.53 -1.93
C ALA A 18 19.45 22.41 -2.52
N SER A 19 19.61 21.83 -3.71
CA SER A 19 20.91 21.63 -4.36
C SER A 19 20.80 21.36 -5.85
N GLN A 20 21.90 21.53 -6.59
CA GLN A 20 22.01 21.17 -8.00
C GLN A 20 21.79 19.66 -8.24
N LYS A 21 22.13 18.80 -7.28
CA LYS A 21 21.82 17.37 -7.36
C LYS A 21 20.31 17.17 -7.30
N MET A 22 19.64 17.77 -6.32
CA MET A 22 18.19 17.68 -6.16
C MET A 22 17.46 18.22 -7.41
N LEU A 23 17.97 19.31 -8.03
CA LEU A 23 17.40 19.83 -9.26
C LEU A 23 17.47 18.81 -10.40
N ARG A 24 18.62 18.16 -10.60
CA ARG A 24 18.77 17.11 -11.61
C ARG A 24 17.85 15.91 -11.34
N ASP A 25 17.76 15.50 -10.07
CA ASP A 25 16.92 14.40 -9.63
C ASP A 25 15.43 14.72 -9.90
N ILE A 26 14.97 15.93 -9.60
CA ILE A 26 13.61 16.39 -9.88
C ILE A 26 13.34 16.44 -11.39
N CYS A 27 14.25 17.00 -12.18
CA CYS A 27 14.06 17.11 -13.62
C CYS A 27 14.00 15.76 -14.32
N GLY A 28 14.78 14.79 -13.84
CA GLY A 28 14.95 13.48 -14.47
C GLY A 28 15.76 13.54 -15.78
N PRO A 29 16.03 12.37 -16.40
CA PRO A 29 16.74 12.28 -17.67
C PRO A 29 16.00 13.07 -18.76
N ALA A 30 16.70 13.94 -19.49
CA ALA A 30 16.14 14.80 -20.55
C ALA A 30 14.86 15.55 -20.12
N HIS A 31 14.75 15.92 -18.84
CA HIS A 31 13.59 16.61 -18.24
C HIS A 31 12.28 15.78 -18.28
N ALA A 32 12.38 14.48 -18.34
CA ALA A 32 11.22 13.59 -18.48
C ALA A 32 10.18 13.78 -17.35
N ASN A 33 10.64 14.01 -16.11
CA ASN A 33 9.74 14.23 -14.97
C ASN A 33 8.97 15.54 -15.11
N LEU A 34 9.61 16.61 -15.60
CA LEU A 34 8.92 17.91 -15.81
C LEU A 34 7.89 17.80 -16.93
N GLN A 35 8.22 17.09 -18.02
CA GLN A 35 7.28 16.83 -19.11
C GLN A 35 6.06 16.02 -18.64
N LEU A 36 6.27 15.01 -17.78
CA LEU A 36 5.18 14.24 -17.19
C LEU A 36 4.28 15.13 -16.32
N LEU A 37 4.87 16.03 -15.52
CA LEU A 37 4.11 16.98 -14.72
C LEU A 37 3.28 17.92 -15.59
N GLU A 38 3.86 18.50 -16.66
CA GLU A 38 3.15 19.37 -17.60
C GLU A 38 1.99 18.62 -18.28
N GLN A 39 2.19 17.34 -18.63
CA GLN A 39 1.15 16.49 -19.20
C GLN A 39 0.01 16.22 -18.20
N ALA A 40 0.34 15.97 -16.94
CA ALA A 40 -0.65 15.71 -15.90
C ALA A 40 -1.58 16.91 -15.62
N PHE A 41 -1.12 18.14 -15.91
CA PHE A 41 -1.87 19.39 -15.72
C PHE A 41 -2.04 20.15 -17.04
N ALA A 42 -2.12 19.43 -18.15
CA ALA A 42 -2.20 20.05 -19.50
C ALA A 42 -3.47 20.91 -19.68
N ASP A 43 -4.59 20.52 -19.07
CA ASP A 43 -5.86 21.24 -19.12
C ASP A 43 -5.78 22.62 -18.44
N ASP A 44 -4.90 22.79 -17.46
CA ASP A 44 -4.62 24.05 -16.76
C ASP A 44 -3.46 24.82 -17.38
N GLY A 45 -2.96 24.41 -18.54
CA GLY A 45 -1.89 25.05 -19.27
C GLY A 45 -0.57 25.16 -18.49
N VAL A 46 -0.29 24.22 -17.62
CA VAL A 46 0.91 24.24 -16.75
C VAL A 46 2.18 24.15 -17.59
N ARG A 47 3.15 25.05 -17.26
CA ARG A 47 4.52 25.08 -17.79
C ARG A 47 5.51 25.15 -16.66
N VAL A 48 6.63 24.46 -16.81
CA VAL A 48 7.69 24.36 -15.80
C VAL A 48 9.02 24.84 -16.35
N ASP A 49 9.59 25.86 -15.72
CA ASP A 49 10.93 26.38 -16.04
C ASP A 49 11.91 25.99 -14.91
N SER A 50 12.88 25.14 -15.24
CA SER A 50 13.95 24.69 -14.33
C SER A 50 15.27 25.48 -14.52
N GLN A 51 15.31 26.45 -15.42
CA GLN A 51 16.50 27.26 -15.72
C GLN A 51 16.50 28.60 -14.99
N ALA A 52 15.52 28.83 -14.11
CA ALA A 52 15.45 30.05 -13.32
C ALA A 52 16.73 30.29 -12.51
N GLN A 53 17.20 31.51 -12.48
CA GLN A 53 18.37 31.88 -11.67
C GLN A 53 18.06 31.67 -10.17
N GLY A 54 18.96 31.05 -9.43
CA GLY A 54 18.83 30.90 -7.98
C GLY A 54 18.53 29.47 -7.50
N GLY A 55 18.49 28.46 -8.37
CA GLY A 55 18.21 27.07 -7.95
C GLY A 55 16.75 26.84 -7.62
N GLU A 56 15.86 27.51 -8.33
CA GLU A 56 14.40 27.43 -8.17
C GLU A 56 13.77 26.85 -9.44
N ILE A 57 12.64 26.16 -9.27
CA ILE A 57 11.77 25.74 -10.38
C ILE A 57 10.55 26.68 -10.37
N ILE A 58 10.25 27.25 -11.52
CA ILE A 58 9.08 28.11 -11.69
C ILE A 58 7.98 27.32 -12.37
N VAL A 59 6.80 27.32 -11.78
CA VAL A 59 5.59 26.70 -12.31
C VAL A 59 4.60 27.79 -12.64
N THR A 60 4.10 27.82 -13.88
CA THR A 60 3.08 28.76 -14.35
C THR A 60 1.90 28.00 -14.94
N GLY A 61 0.70 28.54 -14.83
CA GLY A 61 -0.52 27.92 -15.38
C GLY A 61 -1.77 28.66 -14.94
N GLU A 62 -2.93 28.13 -15.30
CA GLU A 62 -4.23 28.73 -15.00
C GLU A 62 -4.90 28.02 -13.81
N GLY A 63 -5.84 28.68 -13.17
CA GLY A 63 -6.64 28.13 -12.09
C GLY A 63 -5.81 27.57 -10.93
N ASP A 64 -6.25 26.44 -10.36
CA ASP A 64 -5.55 25.72 -9.27
C ASP A 64 -4.41 24.83 -9.78
N GLY A 65 -4.32 24.57 -11.09
CA GLY A 65 -3.37 23.63 -11.67
C GLY A 65 -1.92 23.99 -11.41
N ALA A 66 -1.54 25.27 -11.55
CA ALA A 66 -0.17 25.71 -11.25
C ALA A 66 0.21 25.52 -9.78
N ARG A 67 -0.73 25.75 -8.85
CA ARG A 67 -0.53 25.52 -7.42
C ARG A 67 -0.34 24.02 -7.14
N LEU A 68 -1.25 23.19 -7.64
CA LEU A 68 -1.19 21.73 -7.46
C LEU A 68 0.07 21.13 -8.07
N ALA A 69 0.50 21.62 -9.24
CA ALA A 69 1.75 21.19 -9.85
C ALA A 69 2.99 21.60 -9.01
N ALA A 70 3.01 22.80 -8.45
CA ALA A 70 4.07 23.25 -7.56
C ALA A 70 4.10 22.43 -6.26
N ASP A 71 2.95 22.19 -5.65
CA ASP A 71 2.81 21.36 -4.45
C ASP A 71 3.23 19.90 -4.72
N SER A 72 2.95 19.38 -5.94
CA SER A 72 3.39 18.05 -6.38
C SER A 72 4.91 17.97 -6.50
N LEU A 73 5.57 18.99 -7.06
CA LEU A 73 7.03 19.06 -7.09
C LEU A 73 7.65 19.15 -5.70
N GLN A 74 7.06 19.91 -4.79
CA GLN A 74 7.54 19.98 -3.41
C GLN A 74 7.39 18.62 -2.70
N THR A 75 6.27 17.94 -2.92
CA THR A 75 6.04 16.60 -2.39
C THR A 75 7.05 15.63 -2.97
N PHE A 76 7.30 15.65 -4.28
CA PHE A 76 8.31 14.82 -4.95
C PHE A 76 9.72 15.08 -4.41
N ALA A 77 10.13 16.35 -4.28
CA ALA A 77 11.42 16.71 -3.69
C ALA A 77 11.57 16.18 -2.25
N ARG A 78 10.53 16.28 -1.44
CA ARG A 78 10.50 15.74 -0.07
C ARG A 78 10.62 14.22 -0.06
N ARG A 79 9.97 13.51 -0.99
CA ARG A 79 10.08 12.05 -1.14
C ARG A 79 11.51 11.63 -1.50
N ILE A 80 12.14 12.32 -2.45
CA ILE A 80 13.56 12.11 -2.82
C ILE A 80 14.47 12.36 -1.61
N ALA A 81 14.26 13.44 -0.86
CA ALA A 81 15.02 13.74 0.35
C ALA A 81 14.88 12.64 1.42
N ASN A 82 13.75 11.94 1.48
CA ASN A 82 13.49 10.81 2.34
C ASN A 82 13.96 9.45 1.76
N GLY A 83 14.67 9.46 0.62
CA GLY A 83 15.29 8.28 0.04
C GLY A 83 14.49 7.59 -1.08
N ALA A 84 13.45 8.22 -1.62
CA ALA A 84 12.80 7.75 -2.84
C ALA A 84 13.75 7.87 -4.04
N GLU A 85 13.64 6.94 -4.98
CA GLU A 85 14.32 7.05 -6.27
C GLU A 85 13.61 8.13 -7.13
N PRO A 86 14.36 9.01 -7.85
CA PRO A 86 13.76 10.11 -8.62
C PRO A 86 13.18 9.59 -9.95
N THR A 87 12.16 8.73 -9.86
CA THR A 87 11.53 8.08 -11.01
C THR A 87 10.19 8.74 -11.38
N PRO A 88 9.71 8.58 -12.63
CA PRO A 88 8.38 9.01 -13.04
C PRO A 88 7.27 8.47 -12.13
N THR A 89 7.35 7.21 -11.72
CA THR A 89 6.38 6.57 -10.82
C THR A 89 6.27 7.29 -9.46
N GLU A 90 7.41 7.74 -8.90
CA GLU A 90 7.41 8.51 -7.66
C GLU A 90 6.84 9.93 -7.83
N LEU A 91 7.04 10.54 -9.00
CA LEU A 91 6.38 11.81 -9.34
C LEU A 91 4.86 11.61 -9.48
N GLU A 92 4.40 10.57 -10.17
CA GLU A 92 2.97 10.25 -10.25
C GLU A 92 2.35 10.04 -8.86
N ALA A 93 3.06 9.35 -7.96
CA ALA A 93 2.63 9.20 -6.58
C ALA A 93 2.51 10.56 -5.88
N ALA A 94 3.49 11.46 -6.06
CA ALA A 94 3.45 12.80 -5.51
C ALA A 94 2.25 13.60 -6.04
N ILE A 95 1.95 13.51 -7.34
CA ILE A 95 0.77 14.14 -7.96
C ILE A 95 -0.52 13.59 -7.33
N ARG A 96 -0.70 12.26 -7.28
CA ARG A 96 -1.89 11.62 -6.70
C ARG A 96 -2.13 12.04 -5.25
N LEU A 97 -1.05 12.10 -4.45
CA LEU A 97 -1.11 12.49 -3.05
C LEU A 97 -1.45 13.97 -2.86
N THR A 98 -1.09 14.82 -3.81
CA THR A 98 -1.33 16.26 -3.75
C THR A 98 -2.72 16.64 -4.25
N VAL A 99 -3.18 16.04 -5.35
CA VAL A 99 -4.47 16.36 -5.98
C VAL A 99 -5.67 15.81 -5.19
N SER A 100 -5.46 14.80 -4.34
CA SER A 100 -6.56 14.19 -3.58
C SER A 100 -7.07 15.11 -2.47
N PRO A 101 -8.39 15.33 -2.38
CA PRO A 101 -9.00 16.10 -1.26
C PRO A 101 -8.79 15.45 0.11
N ALA A 102 -8.50 14.16 0.16
CA ALA A 102 -8.13 13.42 1.38
C ALA A 102 -6.66 13.62 1.79
N ALA A 103 -5.95 14.56 1.17
CA ALA A 103 -4.59 14.94 1.53
C ALA A 103 -4.56 15.63 2.90
N THR A 104 -4.90 14.88 3.95
CA THR A 104 -4.64 15.29 5.32
C THR A 104 -3.13 15.34 5.54
N THR A 105 -2.70 16.32 6.28
CA THR A 105 -1.32 16.66 6.64
C THR A 105 -0.66 15.59 7.52
N GLY A 106 -0.78 14.31 7.17
CA GLY A 106 -0.13 13.21 7.88
C GLY A 106 1.37 13.17 7.59
N THR A 107 2.19 13.18 8.62
CA THR A 107 3.65 12.97 8.56
C THR A 107 4.01 11.52 8.23
N GLY A 108 3.01 10.66 7.98
CA GLY A 108 3.08 9.22 7.96
C GLY A 108 3.38 8.56 6.61
N GLU A 109 3.88 9.29 5.60
CA GLU A 109 4.08 8.72 4.26
C GLU A 109 5.19 7.67 4.15
N VAL A 110 6.19 7.71 5.04
CA VAL A 110 7.43 6.94 4.90
C VAL A 110 7.63 5.96 6.04
N ILE A 111 7.92 4.71 5.74
CA ILE A 111 8.36 3.68 6.70
C ILE A 111 9.88 3.64 6.64
N HIS A 112 10.51 4.08 7.72
CA HIS A 112 11.96 4.07 7.88
C HIS A 112 12.47 2.79 8.56
N GLY A 113 13.79 2.60 8.54
CA GLY A 113 14.43 1.49 9.23
C GLY A 113 14.50 0.19 8.43
N LEU A 114 13.91 0.15 7.25
CA LEU A 114 13.99 -0.96 6.30
C LEU A 114 15.24 -0.86 5.41
N ARG A 115 15.47 -1.85 4.56
CA ARG A 115 16.57 -1.86 3.58
C ARG A 115 16.48 -0.67 2.63
N LYS A 116 15.26 -0.37 2.17
CA LYS A 116 14.90 0.87 1.47
C LYS A 116 13.67 1.46 2.15
N PRO A 117 13.51 2.79 2.21
CA PRO A 117 12.28 3.40 2.71
C PRO A 117 11.08 2.94 1.88
N VAL A 118 10.01 2.56 2.56
CA VAL A 118 8.74 2.23 1.90
C VAL A 118 7.80 3.42 2.07
N MET A 119 7.18 3.86 0.97
CA MET A 119 6.36 5.06 0.93
C MET A 119 4.97 4.78 0.39
N ALA A 120 3.96 5.44 0.96
CA ALA A 120 2.63 5.44 0.38
C ALA A 120 2.65 6.03 -1.03
N GLN A 121 1.98 5.37 -1.96
CA GLN A 121 1.86 5.79 -3.36
C GLN A 121 0.48 6.41 -3.66
N THR A 122 -0.47 6.25 -2.74
CA THR A 122 -1.84 6.73 -2.88
C THR A 122 -2.38 7.27 -1.55
N PRO A 123 -3.43 8.10 -1.59
CA PRO A 123 -4.09 8.60 -0.38
C PRO A 123 -4.64 7.49 0.52
N GLY A 124 -5.24 6.43 -0.05
CA GLY A 124 -5.74 5.28 0.70
C GLY A 124 -4.63 4.51 1.39
N GLN A 125 -3.47 4.32 0.72
CA GLN A 125 -2.29 3.74 1.35
C GLN A 125 -1.77 4.60 2.50
N ARG A 126 -1.78 5.93 2.36
CA ARG A 126 -1.39 6.85 3.44
C ARG A 126 -2.32 6.69 4.64
N ALA A 127 -3.64 6.75 4.43
CA ALA A 127 -4.63 6.57 5.48
C ALA A 127 -4.46 5.21 6.18
N TYR A 128 -4.16 4.16 5.43
CA TYR A 128 -3.89 2.84 5.99
C TYR A 128 -2.62 2.83 6.85
N LEU A 129 -1.52 3.45 6.38
CA LEU A 129 -0.29 3.58 7.17
C LEU A 129 -0.51 4.36 8.46
N ASP A 130 -1.32 5.42 8.43
CA ASP A 130 -1.66 6.19 9.62
C ASP A 130 -2.39 5.32 10.65
N LYS A 131 -3.32 4.44 10.23
CA LYS A 131 -3.97 3.46 11.12
C LYS A 131 -2.97 2.43 11.67
N LEU A 132 -2.08 1.90 10.82
CA LEU A 132 -1.07 0.93 11.25
C LEU A 132 -0.08 1.48 12.27
N ARG A 133 0.06 2.80 12.39
CA ARG A 133 0.97 3.46 13.34
C ARG A 133 0.32 3.88 14.65
N GLN A 134 -1.01 3.94 14.72
CA GLN A 134 -1.71 4.33 15.94
C GLN A 134 -1.54 3.26 17.01
N ASP A 135 -0.90 3.60 18.12
CA ASP A 135 -0.54 2.65 19.18
C ASP A 135 -1.73 2.12 19.98
N ASP A 136 -2.82 2.87 20.00
CA ASP A 136 -4.11 2.52 20.63
C ASP A 136 -4.91 1.49 19.83
N LEU A 137 -4.56 1.26 18.56
CA LEU A 137 -5.22 0.27 17.73
C LEU A 137 -4.56 -1.11 17.89
N GLY A 138 -5.27 -2.02 18.52
CA GLY A 138 -4.87 -3.43 18.63
C GLY A 138 -5.19 -4.26 17.39
N LEU A 139 -6.21 -3.89 16.63
CA LEU A 139 -6.69 -4.60 15.44
C LEU A 139 -6.97 -3.63 14.30
N VAL A 140 -6.33 -3.86 13.15
CA VAL A 140 -6.53 -3.04 11.94
C VAL A 140 -6.92 -3.95 10.77
N PHE A 141 -8.02 -3.64 10.12
CA PHE A 141 -8.42 -4.27 8.86
C PHE A 141 -7.97 -3.37 7.70
N GLY A 142 -7.15 -3.92 6.79
CA GLY A 142 -6.78 -3.31 5.52
C GLY A 142 -7.42 -4.09 4.38
N VAL A 143 -8.53 -3.60 3.84
CA VAL A 143 -9.34 -4.34 2.86
C VAL A 143 -9.47 -3.59 1.55
N GLY A 144 -9.62 -4.33 0.45
CA GLY A 144 -9.78 -3.73 -0.87
C GLY A 144 -9.20 -4.58 -1.98
N PRO A 145 -9.27 -4.11 -3.24
CA PRO A 145 -8.82 -4.86 -4.42
C PRO A 145 -7.38 -5.32 -4.36
N ALA A 146 -7.08 -6.39 -5.10
CA ALA A 146 -5.70 -6.84 -5.28
C ALA A 146 -4.83 -5.74 -5.94
N GLY A 147 -3.55 -5.65 -5.54
CA GLY A 147 -2.62 -4.63 -6.05
C GLY A 147 -2.70 -3.26 -5.37
N THR A 148 -3.49 -3.10 -4.30
CA THR A 148 -3.52 -1.87 -3.50
C THR A 148 -2.43 -1.79 -2.43
N GLY A 149 -1.53 -2.77 -2.33
CA GLY A 149 -0.39 -2.76 -1.42
C GLY A 149 -0.70 -3.11 0.04
N LYS A 150 -1.93 -3.51 0.40
CA LYS A 150 -2.35 -3.76 1.78
C LYS A 150 -1.46 -4.75 2.54
N THR A 151 -1.15 -5.89 1.94
CA THR A 151 -0.27 -6.91 2.54
C THR A 151 1.17 -6.42 2.64
N TYR A 152 1.69 -5.82 1.55
CA TYR A 152 3.05 -5.29 1.50
C TYR A 152 3.28 -4.21 2.57
N LEU A 153 2.37 -3.25 2.72
CA LEU A 153 2.48 -2.19 3.72
C LEU A 153 2.38 -2.72 5.15
N ALA A 154 1.52 -3.73 5.39
CA ALA A 154 1.43 -4.40 6.68
C ALA A 154 2.76 -5.12 7.02
N VAL A 155 3.34 -5.85 6.06
CA VAL A 155 4.64 -6.52 6.21
C VAL A 155 5.74 -5.49 6.49
N ALA A 156 5.77 -4.38 5.75
CA ALA A 156 6.76 -3.32 5.91
C ALA A 156 6.70 -2.68 7.32
N ILE A 157 5.50 -2.36 7.83
CA ILE A 157 5.35 -1.85 9.21
C ILE A 157 5.76 -2.91 10.23
N GLY A 158 5.33 -4.17 10.07
CA GLY A 158 5.71 -5.26 10.97
C GLY A 158 7.21 -5.50 11.01
N ALA A 159 7.86 -5.47 9.84
CA ALA A 159 9.32 -5.59 9.72
C ALA A 159 10.06 -4.42 10.38
N ALA A 160 9.56 -3.19 10.22
CA ALA A 160 10.13 -2.00 10.86
C ALA A 160 9.96 -2.06 12.39
N GLU A 161 8.78 -2.45 12.91
CA GLU A 161 8.55 -2.60 14.35
C GLU A 161 9.42 -3.71 14.96
N LEU A 162 9.58 -4.84 14.27
CA LEU A 162 10.47 -5.93 14.67
C LEU A 162 11.92 -5.45 14.72
N LYS A 163 12.39 -4.76 13.69
CA LYS A 163 13.77 -4.27 13.61
C LYS A 163 14.07 -3.20 14.67
N ALA A 164 13.09 -2.37 15.00
CA ALA A 164 13.18 -1.37 16.05
C ALA A 164 13.04 -1.95 17.48
N GLY A 165 12.77 -3.27 17.62
CA GLY A 165 12.54 -3.91 18.92
C GLY A 165 11.23 -3.51 19.60
N LYS A 166 10.30 -2.90 18.86
CA LYS A 166 8.95 -2.56 19.36
C LYS A 166 8.08 -3.82 19.53
N ARG A 167 8.38 -4.84 18.75
CA ARG A 167 7.77 -6.18 18.81
C ARG A 167 8.87 -7.23 18.80
N ASP A 168 8.64 -8.32 19.53
CA ASP A 168 9.58 -9.43 19.60
C ASP A 168 9.47 -10.37 18.40
N ARG A 169 8.29 -10.39 17.76
CA ARG A 169 8.00 -11.30 16.65
C ARG A 169 7.11 -10.68 15.59
N LEU A 170 7.34 -11.08 14.35
CA LEU A 170 6.45 -10.86 13.20
C LEU A 170 5.88 -12.21 12.76
N ILE A 171 4.57 -12.36 12.85
CA ILE A 171 3.85 -13.61 12.53
C ILE A 171 2.90 -13.32 11.38
N VAL A 172 3.06 -14.02 10.26
CA VAL A 172 2.14 -13.94 9.14
C VAL A 172 1.39 -15.25 9.00
N ALA A 173 0.08 -15.20 9.02
CA ALA A 173 -0.77 -16.36 8.84
C ALA A 173 -1.73 -16.18 7.67
N ARG A 174 -1.90 -17.24 6.88
CA ARG A 174 -2.79 -17.26 5.72
C ARG A 174 -3.73 -18.46 5.79
N PRO A 175 -5.04 -18.30 5.47
CA PRO A 175 -5.91 -19.46 5.30
C PRO A 175 -5.34 -20.36 4.19
N ALA A 176 -5.16 -21.64 4.49
CA ALA A 176 -4.87 -22.60 3.46
C ALA A 176 -6.19 -22.88 2.72
N VAL A 177 -6.32 -22.39 1.50
CA VAL A 177 -7.47 -22.69 0.64
C VAL A 177 -7.04 -23.79 -0.32
N GLU A 178 -7.75 -24.89 -0.29
CA GLU A 178 -7.63 -25.91 -1.33
C GLU A 178 -8.31 -25.37 -2.61
N ALA A 179 -7.58 -24.58 -3.42
CA ALA A 179 -8.04 -24.17 -4.74
C ALA A 179 -8.09 -25.40 -5.67
N GLY A 180 -9.12 -26.24 -5.53
CA GLY A 180 -9.39 -27.37 -6.43
C GLY A 180 -8.42 -28.56 -6.36
N GLU A 181 -7.19 -28.37 -5.90
CA GLU A 181 -6.21 -29.43 -5.64
C GLU A 181 -6.13 -29.69 -4.13
N LYS A 182 -6.57 -30.87 -3.73
CA LYS A 182 -6.45 -31.29 -2.32
C LYS A 182 -4.97 -31.29 -1.93
N LEU A 183 -4.59 -30.53 -0.92
CA LEU A 183 -3.24 -30.54 -0.31
C LEU A 183 -2.67 -31.96 -0.07
N GLY A 184 -3.54 -32.98 -0.07
CA GLY A 184 -3.18 -34.38 0.02
C GLY A 184 -2.40 -34.97 -1.16
N PHE A 185 -2.41 -34.33 -2.34
CA PHE A 185 -1.73 -34.87 -3.55
C PHE A 185 -0.28 -34.40 -3.73
N LEU A 186 0.17 -33.37 -3.02
CA LEU A 186 1.57 -32.95 -3.09
C LEU A 186 2.42 -33.83 -2.14
N PRO A 187 3.55 -34.37 -2.61
CA PRO A 187 4.50 -35.11 -1.75
C PRO A 187 5.20 -34.12 -0.81
N GLY A 188 5.54 -34.54 0.41
CA GLY A 188 6.28 -33.74 1.38
C GLY A 188 5.54 -33.45 2.69
N ALA A 189 6.25 -32.90 3.66
CA ALA A 189 5.68 -32.45 4.93
C ALA A 189 4.66 -31.29 4.69
N LEU A 190 3.74 -31.10 5.63
CA LEU A 190 2.69 -30.08 5.49
C LEU A 190 3.26 -28.68 5.26
N GLU A 191 4.42 -28.38 5.86
CA GLU A 191 5.14 -27.11 5.68
C GLU A 191 5.63 -26.93 4.24
N GLU A 192 6.17 -27.95 3.61
CA GLU A 192 6.64 -27.94 2.21
C GLU A 192 5.47 -27.74 1.22
N LYS A 193 4.28 -28.23 1.56
CA LYS A 193 3.07 -28.09 0.73
C LYS A 193 2.46 -26.69 0.77
N VAL A 194 2.69 -25.97 1.84
CA VAL A 194 2.15 -24.62 2.07
C VAL A 194 3.10 -23.54 1.57
N ASP A 195 4.39 -23.84 1.45
CA ASP A 195 5.46 -22.89 1.09
C ASP A 195 5.19 -22.11 -0.22
N PRO A 196 4.68 -22.70 -1.31
CA PRO A 196 4.38 -21.95 -2.54
C PRO A 196 3.38 -20.81 -2.35
N TYR A 197 2.40 -20.98 -1.48
CA TYR A 197 1.39 -19.95 -1.19
C TYR A 197 1.92 -18.82 -0.32
N MET A 198 3.06 -19.03 0.33
CA MET A 198 3.72 -18.05 1.20
C MET A 198 4.83 -17.26 0.50
N LEU A 199 5.19 -17.61 -0.75
CA LEU A 199 6.23 -16.92 -1.52
C LEU A 199 6.05 -15.40 -1.57
N PRO A 200 4.85 -14.84 -1.83
CA PRO A 200 4.68 -13.38 -1.86
C PRO A 200 5.01 -12.70 -0.53
N ILE A 201 4.81 -13.39 0.58
CA ILE A 201 5.15 -12.87 1.92
C ILE A 201 6.67 -12.88 2.12
N TRP A 202 7.34 -13.97 1.70
CA TRP A 202 8.80 -14.07 1.77
C TRP A 202 9.46 -13.02 0.88
N ASP A 203 8.93 -12.78 -0.33
CA ASP A 203 9.42 -11.75 -1.23
C ASP A 203 9.30 -10.36 -0.60
N ALA A 204 8.16 -10.02 -0.01
CA ALA A 204 7.96 -8.75 0.69
C ALA A 204 8.92 -8.60 1.90
N LEU A 205 9.12 -9.65 2.68
CA LEU A 205 10.06 -9.65 3.80
C LEU A 205 11.51 -9.46 3.33
N ASN A 206 11.91 -10.15 2.26
CA ASN A 206 13.24 -10.06 1.67
C ASN A 206 13.50 -8.67 1.08
N GLU A 207 12.51 -8.05 0.47
CA GLU A 207 12.61 -6.68 0.00
C GLU A 207 12.80 -5.70 1.16
N CYS A 208 12.03 -5.86 2.24
CA CYS A 208 12.08 -4.98 3.41
C CYS A 208 13.35 -5.12 4.24
N LEU A 209 13.81 -6.34 4.50
CA LEU A 209 14.89 -6.64 5.44
C LEU A 209 16.18 -7.14 4.77
N GLY A 210 16.08 -7.74 3.58
CA GLY A 210 17.12 -8.50 2.92
C GLY A 210 17.14 -9.97 3.36
N ALA A 211 17.47 -10.88 2.41
CA ALA A 211 17.37 -12.33 2.59
C ALA A 211 18.14 -12.84 3.83
N GLN A 212 19.39 -12.41 3.99
CA GLN A 212 20.23 -12.83 5.13
C GLN A 212 19.63 -12.47 6.50
N GLU A 213 19.01 -11.28 6.61
CA GLU A 213 18.36 -10.86 7.85
C GLU A 213 17.07 -11.66 8.11
N VAL A 214 16.31 -11.93 7.05
CA VAL A 214 15.10 -12.77 7.13
C VAL A 214 15.46 -14.18 7.60
N ASP A 215 16.47 -14.83 7.00
CA ASP A 215 16.90 -16.17 7.37
C ASP A 215 17.36 -16.23 8.83
N ARG A 216 18.19 -15.30 9.26
CA ARG A 216 18.63 -15.18 10.64
C ARG A 216 17.48 -15.06 11.64
N ARG A 217 16.48 -14.22 11.31
CA ARG A 217 15.29 -14.02 12.17
C ARG A 217 14.33 -15.20 12.15
N LYS A 218 14.24 -15.90 11.02
CA LYS A 218 13.49 -17.17 10.91
C LYS A 218 14.10 -18.23 11.84
N GLU A 219 15.42 -18.42 11.82
CA GLU A 219 16.14 -19.34 12.71
C GLU A 219 15.88 -19.03 14.20
N ARG A 220 15.83 -17.74 14.55
CA ARG A 220 15.52 -17.28 15.91
C ARG A 220 14.04 -17.31 16.27
N ARG A 221 13.18 -17.71 15.34
CA ARG A 221 11.72 -17.68 15.48
C ARG A 221 11.15 -16.28 15.76
N GLU A 222 11.85 -15.25 15.35
CA GLU A 222 11.40 -13.85 15.37
C GLU A 222 10.46 -13.57 14.19
N ILE A 223 10.65 -14.26 13.04
CA ILE A 223 9.74 -14.25 11.89
C ILE A 223 9.16 -15.65 11.74
N GLU A 224 7.84 -15.71 11.65
CA GLU A 224 7.07 -16.94 11.44
C GLU A 224 6.04 -16.71 10.33
N VAL A 225 6.04 -17.56 9.31
CA VAL A 225 5.01 -17.58 8.26
C VAL A 225 4.38 -18.96 8.26
N ALA A 226 3.07 -19.06 8.52
CA ALA A 226 2.41 -20.32 8.78
C ALA A 226 0.94 -20.33 8.34
N PRO A 227 0.34 -21.51 8.09
CA PRO A 227 -1.10 -21.65 7.92
C PRO A 227 -1.89 -21.13 9.11
N LEU A 228 -3.05 -20.52 8.85
CA LEU A 228 -3.95 -19.98 9.88
C LEU A 228 -4.30 -21.04 10.96
N ALA A 229 -4.43 -22.29 10.57
CA ALA A 229 -4.73 -23.39 11.49
C ALA A 229 -3.70 -23.55 12.62
N PHE A 230 -2.44 -23.18 12.38
CA PHE A 230 -1.36 -23.28 13.36
C PHE A 230 -1.44 -22.22 14.47
N MET A 231 -2.36 -21.27 14.34
CA MET A 231 -2.63 -20.28 15.38
C MET A 231 -3.55 -20.82 16.48
N ARG A 232 -4.17 -21.99 16.28
CA ARG A 232 -5.10 -22.58 17.24
C ARG A 232 -4.40 -22.92 18.56
N GLY A 233 -5.01 -22.56 19.68
CA GLY A 233 -4.49 -22.84 21.04
C GLY A 233 -3.33 -21.95 21.49
N ARG A 234 -2.86 -21.04 20.63
CA ARG A 234 -1.77 -20.10 20.94
C ARG A 234 -2.32 -18.82 21.57
N THR A 235 -1.48 -18.10 22.30
CA THR A 235 -1.66 -16.69 22.65
C THR A 235 -0.47 -15.92 22.12
N LEU A 236 -0.73 -15.00 21.19
CA LEU A 236 0.30 -14.25 20.49
C LEU A 236 0.59 -12.97 21.30
N LYS A 237 1.70 -12.97 22.04
CA LYS A 237 2.14 -11.86 22.90
C LYS A 237 3.33 -11.14 22.27
N ASN A 238 3.42 -9.81 22.49
CA ASN A 238 4.50 -8.95 22.00
C ASN A 238 4.80 -9.14 20.50
N ALA A 239 3.77 -9.40 19.69
CA ALA A 239 3.91 -9.75 18.29
C ALA A 239 3.17 -8.78 17.38
N PHE A 240 3.73 -8.54 16.21
CA PHE A 240 3.01 -7.99 15.08
C PHE A 240 2.47 -9.17 14.25
N VAL A 241 1.17 -9.29 14.15
CA VAL A 241 0.49 -10.43 13.53
C VAL A 241 -0.23 -9.96 12.27
N ILE A 242 -0.01 -10.64 11.16
CA ILE A 242 -0.69 -10.36 9.90
C ILE A 242 -1.52 -11.59 9.52
N ILE A 243 -2.80 -11.40 9.30
CA ILE A 243 -3.71 -12.40 8.74
C ILE A 243 -4.00 -12.00 7.30
N ASP A 244 -3.32 -12.65 6.37
CA ASP A 244 -3.41 -12.32 4.96
C ASP A 244 -4.42 -13.20 4.22
N GLU A 245 -4.98 -12.70 3.10
CA GLU A 245 -6.04 -13.36 2.31
C GLU A 245 -7.24 -13.80 3.18
N ALA A 246 -7.60 -12.95 4.13
CA ALA A 246 -8.58 -13.25 5.17
C ALA A 246 -10.00 -13.47 4.63
N GLN A 247 -10.32 -13.08 3.39
CA GLN A 247 -11.59 -13.41 2.73
C GLN A 247 -11.79 -14.91 2.60
N ASN A 248 -10.70 -15.68 2.62
CA ASN A 248 -10.70 -17.14 2.51
C ASN A 248 -10.79 -17.85 3.88
N ALA A 249 -10.89 -17.10 4.97
CA ALA A 249 -11.19 -17.65 6.30
C ALA A 249 -12.70 -17.75 6.53
N THR A 250 -13.15 -18.87 7.07
CA THR A 250 -14.52 -19.03 7.56
C THR A 250 -14.77 -18.23 8.83
N VAL A 251 -16.05 -17.99 9.18
CA VAL A 251 -16.42 -17.28 10.43
C VAL A 251 -15.80 -17.94 11.68
N PRO A 252 -15.82 -19.28 11.86
CA PRO A 252 -15.15 -19.91 12.99
C PRO A 252 -13.63 -19.72 12.99
N GLN A 253 -12.98 -19.81 11.83
CA GLN A 253 -11.53 -19.58 11.70
C GLN A 253 -11.15 -18.14 12.05
N MET A 254 -11.91 -17.16 11.54
CA MET A 254 -11.69 -15.74 11.85
C MET A 254 -11.87 -15.49 13.36
N LYS A 255 -12.95 -15.97 13.97
CA LYS A 255 -13.14 -15.86 15.42
C LYS A 255 -11.99 -16.49 16.19
N MET A 256 -11.57 -17.69 15.77
CA MET A 256 -10.47 -18.40 16.39
C MET A 256 -9.20 -17.57 16.39
N VAL A 257 -8.79 -16.99 15.26
CA VAL A 257 -7.53 -16.26 15.16
C VAL A 257 -7.59 -14.88 15.83
N LEU A 258 -8.66 -14.12 15.69
CA LEU A 258 -8.82 -12.82 16.35
C LEU A 258 -8.72 -12.93 17.88
N THR A 259 -9.20 -14.03 18.45
CA THR A 259 -9.08 -14.31 19.89
C THR A 259 -7.70 -14.79 20.34
N ARG A 260 -6.72 -14.87 19.43
CA ARG A 260 -5.30 -15.16 19.77
C ARG A 260 -4.51 -13.91 20.12
N LEU A 261 -5.06 -12.72 19.86
CA LEU A 261 -4.42 -11.45 20.18
C LEU A 261 -4.06 -11.39 21.67
N GLY A 262 -2.78 -11.30 21.98
CA GLY A 262 -2.25 -11.25 23.34
C GLY A 262 -1.74 -9.86 23.71
N ARG A 263 -1.35 -9.70 24.98
CA ARG A 263 -0.83 -8.43 25.49
C ARG A 263 0.41 -7.98 24.70
N GLY A 264 0.51 -6.69 24.42
CA GLY A 264 1.64 -6.12 23.70
C GLY A 264 1.68 -6.48 22.21
N SER A 265 0.58 -7.03 21.66
CA SER A 265 0.52 -7.37 20.22
C SER A 265 -0.41 -6.47 19.46
N ARG A 266 -0.17 -6.40 18.16
CA ARG A 266 -1.05 -5.80 17.16
C ARG A 266 -1.38 -6.85 16.12
N MET A 267 -2.61 -6.86 15.65
CA MET A 267 -3.06 -7.73 14.58
C MET A 267 -3.56 -6.89 13.40
N VAL A 268 -3.10 -7.24 12.21
CA VAL A 268 -3.53 -6.65 10.94
C VAL A 268 -4.20 -7.75 10.13
N VAL A 269 -5.39 -7.48 9.63
CA VAL A 269 -6.14 -8.41 8.79
C VAL A 269 -6.26 -7.81 7.40
N THR A 270 -5.68 -8.49 6.41
CA THR A 270 -5.70 -8.05 5.01
C THR A 270 -6.54 -9.00 4.16
N GLY A 271 -7.22 -8.44 3.15
CA GLY A 271 -8.02 -9.24 2.23
C GLY A 271 -8.84 -8.43 1.25
N ASP A 272 -9.41 -9.12 0.27
CA ASP A 272 -10.38 -8.57 -0.69
C ASP A 272 -11.75 -9.24 -0.49
N PRO A 273 -12.73 -8.55 0.10
CA PRO A 273 -14.05 -9.15 0.33
C PRO A 273 -14.77 -9.59 -0.95
N SER A 274 -14.35 -9.10 -2.13
CA SER A 274 -14.94 -9.45 -3.42
C SER A 274 -14.37 -10.73 -4.04
N GLN A 275 -13.21 -11.21 -3.54
CA GLN A 275 -12.45 -12.34 -4.10
C GLN A 275 -12.38 -13.49 -3.08
N THR A 276 -13.48 -14.21 -2.89
CA THR A 276 -13.48 -15.37 -1.99
C THR A 276 -13.44 -16.67 -2.78
N ASP A 277 -12.53 -17.56 -2.39
CA ASP A 277 -12.42 -18.92 -2.92
C ASP A 277 -13.14 -19.94 -2.04
N LEU A 278 -13.89 -19.47 -1.04
CA LEU A 278 -14.69 -20.34 -0.18
C LEU A 278 -15.84 -20.99 -0.98
N PRO A 279 -16.22 -22.23 -0.62
CA PRO A 279 -17.38 -22.87 -1.19
C PRO A 279 -18.65 -21.99 -1.06
N PRO A 280 -19.60 -22.05 -2.01
CA PRO A 280 -20.80 -21.20 -2.03
C PRO A 280 -21.62 -21.20 -0.73
N ASN A 281 -21.53 -22.28 0.04
CA ASN A 281 -22.24 -22.46 1.31
C ASN A 281 -21.48 -21.90 2.52
N ALA A 282 -20.23 -21.50 2.37
CA ALA A 282 -19.40 -20.98 3.45
C ALA A 282 -19.43 -19.44 3.45
N LYS A 283 -19.74 -18.85 4.60
CA LYS A 283 -19.69 -17.41 4.79
C LYS A 283 -18.26 -16.97 5.07
N SER A 284 -17.79 -15.95 4.35
CA SER A 284 -16.50 -15.31 4.64
C SER A 284 -16.49 -14.70 6.04
N GLY A 285 -15.45 -15.07 6.81
CA GLY A 285 -15.22 -14.55 8.14
C GLY A 285 -14.77 -13.09 8.13
N LEU A 286 -14.11 -12.64 7.05
CA LEU A 286 -13.66 -11.24 6.91
C LEU A 286 -14.84 -10.27 6.92
N GLY A 287 -15.80 -10.44 6.02
CA GLY A 287 -16.97 -9.57 5.94
C GLY A 287 -17.80 -9.59 7.23
N HIS A 288 -17.96 -10.78 7.83
CA HIS A 288 -18.65 -10.92 9.11
C HIS A 288 -17.91 -10.17 10.24
N ALA A 289 -16.59 -10.35 10.37
CA ALA A 289 -15.80 -9.69 11.40
C ALA A 289 -15.83 -8.16 11.26
N MET A 290 -15.69 -7.64 10.04
CA MET A 290 -15.81 -6.20 9.77
C MET A 290 -17.16 -5.64 10.21
N SER A 291 -18.25 -6.37 9.95
CA SER A 291 -19.59 -5.93 10.32
C SER A 291 -19.80 -5.83 11.83
N ILE A 292 -19.34 -6.85 12.59
CA ILE A 292 -19.59 -6.89 14.05
C ILE A 292 -18.57 -6.09 14.87
N LEU A 293 -17.38 -5.82 14.32
CA LEU A 293 -16.32 -5.11 15.00
C LEU A 293 -16.25 -3.62 14.63
N LYS A 294 -17.11 -3.17 13.73
CA LYS A 294 -17.22 -1.75 13.37
C LYS A 294 -17.62 -0.90 14.60
N GLY A 295 -16.77 0.06 14.96
CA GLY A 295 -16.99 0.95 16.13
C GLY A 295 -16.56 0.36 17.47
N VAL A 296 -15.95 -0.83 17.48
CA VAL A 296 -15.31 -1.37 18.69
C VAL A 296 -14.02 -0.60 18.95
N GLU A 297 -13.83 -0.15 20.20
CA GLU A 297 -12.62 0.55 20.63
C GLU A 297 -11.36 -0.31 20.38
N GLY A 298 -10.28 0.29 19.90
CA GLY A 298 -9.05 -0.40 19.54
C GLY A 298 -9.11 -1.13 18.20
N VAL A 299 -10.20 -0.99 17.42
CA VAL A 299 -10.37 -1.57 16.08
C VAL A 299 -10.51 -0.49 15.02
N ALA A 300 -9.73 -0.58 13.96
CA ALA A 300 -9.87 0.25 12.77
C ALA A 300 -10.11 -0.58 11.52
N ILE A 301 -10.89 -0.03 10.60
CA ILE A 301 -11.13 -0.61 9.27
C ILE A 301 -10.75 0.45 8.25
N GLU A 302 -9.76 0.16 7.42
CA GLU A 302 -9.39 0.99 6.27
C GLU A 302 -9.73 0.27 4.98
N GLN A 303 -10.46 0.97 4.12
CA GLN A 303 -10.95 0.43 2.86
C GLN A 303 -10.23 1.11 1.69
N LEU A 304 -9.26 0.40 1.12
CA LEU A 304 -8.62 0.79 -0.12
C LEU A 304 -9.56 0.53 -1.31
N THR A 305 -9.45 1.35 -2.34
CA THR A 305 -10.32 1.36 -3.50
C THR A 305 -9.58 1.02 -4.79
N ARG A 306 -10.26 0.97 -5.91
CA ARG A 306 -9.62 0.85 -7.24
C ARG A 306 -8.65 2.00 -7.55
N ALA A 307 -8.88 3.18 -6.99
CA ALA A 307 -7.96 4.33 -7.14
C ALA A 307 -6.61 4.11 -6.45
N ASP A 308 -6.55 3.17 -5.48
CA ASP A 308 -5.33 2.83 -4.76
C ASP A 308 -4.54 1.69 -5.39
N VAL A 309 -4.97 1.17 -6.54
CA VAL A 309 -4.25 0.13 -7.27
C VAL A 309 -2.98 0.72 -7.89
N VAL A 310 -1.84 0.21 -7.47
CA VAL A 310 -0.52 0.54 -8.02
C VAL A 310 -0.02 -0.64 -8.82
N ARG A 311 -0.10 -0.54 -10.14
CA ARG A 311 0.30 -1.59 -11.07
C ARG A 311 0.89 -0.98 -12.33
N HIS A 312 1.66 -1.80 -13.05
CA HIS A 312 2.09 -1.44 -14.39
C HIS A 312 0.86 -1.14 -15.28
N GLU A 313 0.88 -0.06 -16.04
CA GLU A 313 -0.25 0.38 -16.88
C GLU A 313 -0.81 -0.72 -17.79
N LEU A 314 0.08 -1.56 -18.36
CA LEU A 314 -0.32 -2.68 -19.21
C LEU A 314 -1.22 -3.68 -18.46
N VAL A 315 -0.94 -3.92 -17.16
CA VAL A 315 -1.77 -4.84 -16.35
C VAL A 315 -3.19 -4.27 -16.18
N GLY A 316 -3.33 -2.96 -16.00
CA GLY A 316 -4.63 -2.31 -15.98
C GLY A 316 -5.41 -2.54 -17.28
N ARG A 317 -4.76 -2.30 -18.43
CA ARG A 317 -5.36 -2.52 -19.77
C ARG A 317 -5.73 -3.98 -20.02
N ILE A 318 -4.95 -4.94 -19.53
CA ILE A 318 -5.25 -6.38 -19.62
C ILE A 318 -6.52 -6.69 -18.84
N ILE A 319 -6.63 -6.24 -17.58
CA ILE A 319 -7.80 -6.48 -16.74
C ILE A 319 -9.05 -5.88 -17.38
N ASP A 320 -9.00 -4.65 -17.86
CA ASP A 320 -10.11 -3.99 -18.53
C ASP A 320 -10.58 -4.76 -19.79
N ALA A 321 -9.65 -5.38 -20.52
CA ALA A 321 -9.97 -6.21 -21.67
C ALA A 321 -10.75 -7.48 -21.26
N TYR A 322 -10.29 -8.18 -20.22
CA TYR A 322 -10.99 -9.36 -19.69
C TYR A 322 -12.37 -9.00 -19.09
N ASP A 323 -12.47 -7.90 -18.33
CA ASP A 323 -13.74 -7.43 -17.77
C ASP A 323 -14.77 -7.07 -18.86
N LYS A 324 -14.33 -6.53 -20.00
CA LYS A 324 -15.19 -6.24 -21.16
C LYS A 324 -15.70 -7.51 -21.82
N ASP A 325 -14.83 -8.51 -21.98
CA ASP A 325 -15.20 -9.80 -22.57
C ASP A 325 -16.22 -10.54 -21.70
N ALA A 326 -15.99 -10.61 -20.39
CA ALA A 326 -16.92 -11.23 -19.43
C ALA A 326 -18.31 -10.57 -19.43
N LYS A 327 -18.37 -9.23 -19.51
CA LYS A 327 -19.64 -8.49 -19.64
C LYS A 327 -20.33 -8.71 -20.99
N GLY A 328 -19.55 -8.89 -22.06
CA GLY A 328 -20.06 -9.22 -23.40
C GLY A 328 -20.66 -10.63 -23.48
N ALA A 329 -20.04 -11.60 -22.80
CA ALA A 329 -20.52 -12.98 -22.70
C ALA A 329 -21.84 -13.12 -21.89
N SER A 330 -22.03 -12.26 -20.85
CA SER A 330 -23.24 -12.26 -20.02
C SER A 330 -24.46 -11.63 -20.71
N ARG A 331 -24.30 -11.04 -21.90
CA ARG A 331 -25.38 -10.40 -22.67
C ARG A 331 -25.84 -11.24 -23.89
N LYS A 332 -25.23 -12.39 -24.12
CA LYS A 332 -25.68 -13.40 -25.12
C LYS A 332 -26.30 -14.58 -24.39
#